data_dcc19c00f6e93bad720a28b81eb59a40
#
_entry.id   dcc19c00f6e93bad720a28b81eb59a40
#
_cell.length_a   1.000
_cell.length_b   1.000
_cell.length_c   1.000
_cell.angle_alpha   90.00
_cell.angle_beta   90.00
_cell.angle_gamma   90.00
#
_symmetry.space_group_name_H-M   'P 1'
#
loop_
_entity.id
_entity.type
_entity.pdbx_description
1 polymer ?
#
loop_
_entity_poly.entity_id
_entity_poly.type
_entity_poly.pdbx_seq_one_letter_code
_entity_poly.pdbx_strand_id
1 'polypeptide(L)'
;KGVPKAEIPIRYVTNGVHVPSYTGAPMRALLDNVLGPGWQEQSPDSSIWSKIDEIPDEGLWAVRQLQKKQLLDYLRASLPEFFKKFAIPYEKQKEMAACLTPSSLVIGFARRFAPYKRATLLFADLDRLARIVGNAERPVIFVFSGKAHPADTQGIDMLQEVIRHMLDPRFFGKIFFIEDYNLAVSRLMVQGCDVWLNTPRRPYEACGTSGQKVPVNA
;
A
#
# COMPACT_ATOMS: atom_id res chain seq x y z
N LYS A 1 -0.44 -37.63 -22.09
CA LYS A 1 0.30 -36.63 -22.88
C LYS A 1 -0.64 -35.49 -23.13
N GLY A 2 -0.30 -34.25 -22.72
CA GLY A 2 -1.22 -33.13 -22.73
C GLY A 2 -1.50 -32.58 -24.15
N VAL A 3 -2.66 -31.99 -24.31
CA VAL A 3 -3.03 -31.22 -25.51
C VAL A 3 -2.08 -30.02 -25.61
N PRO A 4 -1.52 -29.72 -26.81
CA PRO A 4 -0.74 -28.52 -27.01
C PRO A 4 -1.47 -27.25 -26.56
N LYS A 5 -0.77 -26.29 -25.97
CA LYS A 5 -1.41 -25.05 -25.44
C LYS A 5 -2.27 -24.32 -26.49
N ALA A 6 -1.84 -24.34 -27.75
CA ALA A 6 -2.56 -23.68 -28.84
C ALA A 6 -3.91 -24.36 -29.17
N GLU A 7 -4.09 -25.63 -28.80
CA GLU A 7 -5.31 -26.42 -29.06
C GLU A 7 -6.26 -26.45 -27.87
N ILE A 8 -5.85 -25.88 -26.73
CA ILE A 8 -6.72 -25.79 -25.54
C ILE A 8 -7.78 -24.73 -25.79
N PRO A 9 -9.09 -25.07 -25.76
CA PRO A 9 -10.16 -24.11 -26.02
C PRO A 9 -10.45 -23.17 -24.83
N ILE A 10 -9.42 -22.87 -24.02
CA ILE A 10 -9.48 -21.99 -22.86
C ILE A 10 -8.77 -20.69 -23.22
N ARG A 11 -9.52 -19.61 -23.14
CA ARG A 11 -8.99 -18.24 -23.31
C ARG A 11 -8.96 -17.54 -21.96
N TYR A 12 -8.22 -16.47 -21.85
CA TYR A 12 -8.17 -15.63 -20.67
C TYR A 12 -8.55 -14.18 -21.02
N VAL A 13 -9.11 -13.50 -20.03
CA VAL A 13 -9.28 -12.07 -20.03
C VAL A 13 -8.47 -11.56 -18.83
N THR A 14 -7.53 -10.66 -19.09
CA THR A 14 -6.72 -10.10 -17.99
C THR A 14 -7.54 -9.16 -17.12
N ASN A 15 -7.18 -9.06 -15.84
CA ASN A 15 -7.83 -8.14 -14.92
C ASN A 15 -7.52 -6.69 -15.30
N GLY A 16 -8.49 -5.82 -15.06
CA GLY A 16 -8.33 -4.37 -15.13
C GLY A 16 -8.56 -3.72 -13.77
N VAL A 17 -8.36 -2.43 -13.71
CA VAL A 17 -8.60 -1.58 -12.54
C VAL A 17 -9.57 -0.48 -12.92
N HIS A 18 -10.60 -0.27 -12.12
CA HIS A 18 -11.50 0.86 -12.29
C HIS A 18 -10.81 2.13 -11.76
N VAL A 19 -10.13 2.85 -12.66
CA VAL A 19 -9.32 4.03 -12.37
C VAL A 19 -10.06 5.06 -11.51
N PRO A 20 -11.31 5.48 -11.83
CA PRO A 20 -12.02 6.48 -11.05
C PRO A 20 -12.23 6.10 -9.58
N SER A 21 -12.32 4.80 -9.27
CA SER A 21 -12.50 4.33 -7.90
C SER A 21 -11.26 4.46 -7.03
N TYR A 22 -10.07 4.47 -7.64
CA TYR A 22 -8.80 4.44 -6.91
C TYR A 22 -8.01 5.74 -7.03
N THR A 23 -8.38 6.63 -7.94
CA THR A 23 -7.81 7.98 -8.03
C THR A 23 -8.29 8.80 -6.82
N GLY A 24 -7.36 9.33 -6.05
CA GLY A 24 -7.65 10.22 -4.92
C GLY A 24 -8.25 11.53 -5.39
N ALA A 25 -9.11 12.14 -4.57
CA ALA A 25 -9.77 13.40 -4.93
C ALA A 25 -8.76 14.52 -5.27
N PRO A 26 -7.63 14.70 -4.55
CA PRO A 26 -6.62 15.68 -4.91
C PRO A 26 -5.96 15.39 -6.27
N MET A 27 -5.64 14.13 -6.55
CA MET A 27 -5.05 13.73 -7.82
C MET A 27 -6.05 13.89 -8.97
N ARG A 28 -7.32 13.55 -8.74
CA ARG A 28 -8.38 13.75 -9.71
C ARG A 28 -8.51 15.23 -10.08
N ALA A 29 -8.53 16.12 -9.09
CA ALA A 29 -8.61 17.56 -9.35
C ALA A 29 -7.42 18.07 -10.18
N LEU A 30 -6.21 17.58 -9.91
CA LEU A 30 -5.03 17.90 -10.70
C LEU A 30 -5.18 17.42 -12.15
N LEU A 31 -5.58 16.17 -12.35
CA LEU A 31 -5.76 15.58 -13.69
C LEU A 31 -6.93 16.21 -14.45
N ASP A 32 -8.05 16.52 -13.78
CA ASP A 32 -9.17 17.25 -14.40
C ASP A 32 -8.74 18.63 -14.90
N ASN A 33 -7.83 19.28 -14.17
CA ASN A 33 -7.31 20.60 -14.55
C ASN A 33 -6.35 20.55 -15.74
N VAL A 34 -5.52 19.51 -15.84
CA VAL A 34 -4.49 19.37 -16.89
C VAL A 34 -5.04 18.68 -18.13
N LEU A 35 -5.75 17.58 -17.95
CA LEU A 35 -6.28 16.75 -19.04
C LEU A 35 -7.68 17.20 -19.51
N GLY A 36 -8.40 17.96 -18.66
CA GLY A 36 -9.80 18.28 -18.86
C GLY A 36 -10.75 17.20 -18.33
N PRO A 37 -12.04 17.53 -18.17
CA PRO A 37 -13.02 16.57 -17.66
C PRO A 37 -13.20 15.38 -18.61
N GLY A 38 -13.47 14.19 -18.06
CA GLY A 38 -13.70 12.97 -18.86
C GLY A 38 -12.43 12.25 -19.32
N TRP A 39 -11.25 12.63 -18.84
CA TRP A 39 -9.98 11.96 -19.16
C TRP A 39 -10.00 10.46 -18.86
N GLN A 40 -10.79 10.02 -17.86
CA GLN A 40 -10.92 8.61 -17.46
C GLN A 40 -11.51 7.70 -18.55
N GLU A 41 -12.23 8.29 -19.51
CA GLU A 41 -12.89 7.59 -20.61
C GLU A 41 -12.06 7.61 -21.90
N GLN A 42 -10.90 8.26 -21.85
CA GLN A 42 -10.02 8.37 -23.02
C GLN A 42 -9.29 7.05 -23.31
N SER A 43 -9.10 6.77 -24.59
CA SER A 43 -8.26 5.63 -25.02
C SER A 43 -6.84 5.79 -24.50
N PRO A 44 -6.13 4.69 -24.16
CA PRO A 44 -4.72 4.73 -23.83
C PRO A 44 -3.83 5.38 -24.92
N ASP A 45 -4.26 5.33 -26.17
CA ASP A 45 -3.54 5.90 -27.31
C ASP A 45 -3.91 7.38 -27.58
N SER A 46 -4.74 7.98 -26.74
CA SER A 46 -5.14 9.38 -26.90
C SER A 46 -3.95 10.32 -26.65
N SER A 47 -3.79 11.33 -27.54
CA SER A 47 -2.76 12.37 -27.41
C SER A 47 -2.91 13.23 -26.16
N ILE A 48 -4.05 13.17 -25.47
CA ILE A 48 -4.29 13.92 -24.22
C ILE A 48 -3.26 13.57 -23.16
N TRP A 49 -2.73 12.32 -23.16
CA TRP A 49 -1.80 11.84 -22.15
C TRP A 49 -0.45 12.55 -22.18
N SER A 50 -0.04 13.14 -23.30
CA SER A 50 1.20 13.94 -23.36
C SER A 50 1.18 15.16 -22.44
N LYS A 51 0.00 15.67 -22.08
CA LYS A 51 -0.15 16.79 -21.17
C LYS A 51 0.26 16.46 -19.72
N ILE A 52 0.41 15.18 -19.38
CA ILE A 52 0.90 14.78 -18.06
C ILE A 52 2.32 15.30 -17.85
N ASP A 53 3.14 15.33 -18.89
CA ASP A 53 4.51 15.83 -18.84
C ASP A 53 4.59 17.35 -18.57
N GLU A 54 3.47 18.07 -18.70
CA GLU A 54 3.36 19.50 -18.42
C GLU A 54 3.06 19.79 -16.92
N ILE A 55 2.80 18.76 -16.11
CA ILE A 55 2.52 18.93 -14.68
C ILE A 55 3.81 19.34 -13.96
N PRO A 56 3.85 20.51 -13.31
CA PRO A 56 5.02 20.90 -12.51
C PRO A 56 5.25 19.91 -11.35
N ASP A 57 6.52 19.57 -11.10
CA ASP A 57 6.92 18.65 -10.01
C ASP A 57 6.37 19.09 -8.66
N GLU A 58 6.38 20.40 -8.36
CA GLU A 58 5.85 20.96 -7.12
C GLU A 58 4.34 20.70 -6.98
N GLY A 59 3.59 20.80 -8.06
CA GLY A 59 2.15 20.55 -8.10
C GLY A 59 1.84 19.08 -7.84
N LEU A 60 2.57 18.19 -8.49
CA LEU A 60 2.46 16.75 -8.28
C LEU A 60 2.85 16.36 -6.85
N TRP A 61 3.95 16.91 -6.35
CA TRP A 61 4.43 16.66 -4.99
C TRP A 61 3.43 17.14 -3.93
N ALA A 62 2.84 18.33 -4.10
CA ALA A 62 1.82 18.84 -3.19
C ALA A 62 0.61 17.90 -3.08
N VAL A 63 0.13 17.39 -4.22
CA VAL A 63 -0.95 16.40 -4.25
C VAL A 63 -0.55 15.11 -3.53
N ARG A 64 0.66 14.60 -3.78
CA ARG A 64 1.18 13.41 -3.10
C ARG A 64 1.26 13.61 -1.58
N GLN A 65 1.75 14.75 -1.11
CA GLN A 65 1.82 15.07 0.31
C GLN A 65 0.44 15.14 0.96
N LEU A 66 -0.56 15.68 0.25
CA LEU A 66 -1.92 15.72 0.74
C LEU A 66 -2.54 14.32 0.88
N GLN A 67 -2.35 13.45 -0.11
CA GLN A 67 -2.82 12.07 -0.06
C GLN A 67 -2.11 11.27 1.05
N LYS A 68 -0.79 11.45 1.19
CA LYS A 68 -0.03 10.85 2.29
C LYS A 68 -0.54 11.31 3.65
N LYS A 69 -0.79 12.61 3.80
CA LYS A 69 -1.36 13.17 5.04
C LYS A 69 -2.69 12.49 5.40
N GLN A 70 -3.57 12.28 4.44
CA GLN A 70 -4.85 11.59 4.67
C GLN A 70 -4.65 10.17 5.23
N LEU A 71 -3.70 9.41 4.69
CA LEU A 71 -3.35 8.08 5.20
C LEU A 71 -2.78 8.16 6.62
N LEU A 72 -1.86 9.10 6.88
CA LEU A 72 -1.26 9.28 8.20
C LEU A 72 -2.27 9.72 9.26
N ASP A 73 -3.21 10.58 8.89
CA ASP A 73 -4.29 11.02 9.78
C ASP A 73 -5.24 9.86 10.13
N TYR A 74 -5.55 9.01 9.15
CA TYR A 74 -6.32 7.79 9.39
C TYR A 74 -5.57 6.83 10.33
N LEU A 75 -4.28 6.61 10.12
CA LEU A 75 -3.45 5.80 11.02
C LEU A 75 -3.47 6.37 12.44
N ARG A 76 -3.27 7.68 12.61
CA ARG A 76 -3.35 8.32 13.94
C ARG A 76 -4.70 8.10 14.61
N ALA A 77 -5.79 8.22 13.85
CA ALA A 77 -7.14 8.02 14.36
C ALA A 77 -7.40 6.55 14.79
N SER A 78 -6.69 5.57 14.21
CA SER A 78 -6.81 4.16 14.56
C SER A 78 -5.94 3.74 15.77
N LEU A 79 -4.93 4.52 16.14
CA LEU A 79 -4.00 4.18 17.23
C LEU A 79 -4.66 3.99 18.60
N PRO A 80 -5.68 4.75 19.03
CA PRO A 80 -6.29 4.57 20.36
C PRO A 80 -6.83 3.16 20.59
N GLU A 81 -7.48 2.56 19.60
CA GLU A 81 -7.97 1.18 19.71
C GLU A 81 -6.82 0.16 19.78
N PHE A 82 -5.78 0.37 18.97
CA PHE A 82 -4.56 -0.43 19.04
C PHE A 82 -3.90 -0.33 20.43
N PHE A 83 -3.76 0.88 20.97
CA PHE A 83 -3.15 1.11 22.29
C PHE A 83 -3.93 0.41 23.40
N LYS A 84 -5.26 0.45 23.34
CA LYS A 84 -6.14 -0.25 24.27
C LYS A 84 -5.99 -1.77 24.16
N LYS A 85 -6.03 -2.30 22.93
CA LYS A 85 -5.96 -3.73 22.63
C LYS A 85 -4.66 -4.37 23.14
N PHE A 86 -3.54 -3.67 23.04
CA PHE A 86 -2.22 -4.16 23.41
C PHE A 86 -1.68 -3.56 24.72
N ALA A 87 -2.51 -2.85 25.48
CA ALA A 87 -2.15 -2.21 26.75
C ALA A 87 -0.86 -1.36 26.66
N ILE A 88 -0.72 -0.56 25.58
CA ILE A 88 0.51 0.20 25.32
C ILE A 88 0.64 1.35 26.33
N PRO A 89 1.79 1.48 27.05
CA PRO A 89 2.02 2.58 28.00
C PRO A 89 1.98 3.96 27.31
N TYR A 90 1.49 4.97 28.03
CA TYR A 90 1.23 6.32 27.48
C TYR A 90 2.45 6.95 26.80
N GLU A 91 3.66 6.79 27.36
CA GLU A 91 4.87 7.34 26.75
C GLU A 91 5.17 6.66 25.40
N LYS A 92 4.91 5.35 25.31
CA LYS A 92 5.04 4.60 24.05
C LYS A 92 3.98 4.99 23.01
N GLN A 93 2.79 5.37 23.47
CA GLN A 93 1.74 5.90 22.56
C GLN A 93 2.22 7.18 21.85
N LYS A 94 2.83 8.10 22.61
CA LYS A 94 3.40 9.33 22.04
C LYS A 94 4.54 9.04 21.06
N GLU A 95 5.46 8.14 21.44
CA GLU A 95 6.56 7.72 20.57
C GLU A 95 6.05 7.18 19.23
N MET A 96 5.08 6.28 19.27
CA MET A 96 4.50 5.69 18.06
C MET A 96 3.78 6.73 17.19
N ALA A 97 2.97 7.60 17.79
CA ALA A 97 2.27 8.66 17.07
C ALA A 97 3.24 9.67 16.42
N ALA A 98 4.35 9.96 17.08
CA ALA A 98 5.39 10.88 16.57
C ALA A 98 6.10 10.34 15.31
N CYS A 99 6.09 9.02 15.06
CA CYS A 99 6.68 8.44 13.86
C CYS A 99 5.83 8.67 12.58
N LEU A 100 4.56 9.03 12.72
CA LEU A 100 3.66 9.31 11.61
C LEU A 100 3.86 10.75 11.10
N THR A 101 4.94 11.00 10.39
CA THR A 101 5.27 12.33 9.85
C THR A 101 5.19 12.37 8.33
N PRO A 102 4.85 13.50 7.71
CA PRO A 102 4.86 13.65 6.25
C PRO A 102 6.23 13.43 5.61
N SER A 103 7.32 13.62 6.38
CA SER A 103 8.70 13.37 5.93
C SER A 103 9.05 11.87 5.88
N SER A 104 8.26 11.00 6.50
CA SER A 104 8.50 9.56 6.45
C SER A 104 8.21 9.00 5.05
N LEU A 105 9.10 8.11 4.57
CA LEU A 105 8.80 7.26 3.43
C LEU A 105 7.79 6.19 3.88
N VAL A 106 6.60 6.21 3.29
CA VAL A 106 5.52 5.28 3.62
C VAL A 106 5.50 4.12 2.63
N ILE A 107 5.83 2.93 3.11
CA ILE A 107 5.87 1.71 2.31
C ILE A 107 4.65 0.84 2.66
N GLY A 108 3.78 0.58 1.68
CA GLY A 108 2.53 -0.13 1.88
C GLY A 108 2.55 -1.58 1.41
N PHE A 109 1.91 -2.45 2.17
CA PHE A 109 1.56 -3.81 1.77
C PHE A 109 0.11 -4.07 2.16
N ALA A 110 -0.79 -4.19 1.17
CA ALA A 110 -2.19 -4.51 1.44
C ALA A 110 -2.70 -5.58 0.49
N ARG A 111 -2.67 -6.82 0.97
CA ARG A 111 -3.04 -8.00 0.20
C ARG A 111 -3.58 -9.09 1.13
N ARG A 112 -4.30 -10.07 0.57
CA ARG A 112 -4.62 -11.29 1.30
C ARG A 112 -3.32 -11.94 1.80
N PHE A 113 -3.27 -12.30 3.08
CA PHE A 113 -2.18 -13.07 3.64
C PHE A 113 -2.27 -14.51 3.12
N ALA A 114 -1.35 -14.88 2.27
CA ALA A 114 -1.18 -16.21 1.71
C ALA A 114 0.32 -16.44 1.41
N PRO A 115 0.86 -17.66 1.57
CA PRO A 115 2.29 -17.92 1.51
C PRO A 115 2.99 -17.38 0.27
N TYR A 116 2.38 -17.54 -0.91
CA TYR A 116 2.99 -17.10 -2.16
C TYR A 116 3.10 -15.58 -2.31
N LYS A 117 2.34 -14.80 -1.53
CA LYS A 117 2.41 -13.32 -1.53
C LYS A 117 3.56 -12.77 -0.70
N ARG A 118 4.13 -13.62 0.17
CA ARG A 118 5.34 -13.36 0.95
C ARG A 118 5.28 -12.08 1.78
N ALA A 119 4.19 -11.88 2.53
CA ALA A 119 4.00 -10.69 3.37
C ALA A 119 5.17 -10.50 4.37
N THR A 120 5.77 -11.60 4.85
CA THR A 120 6.84 -11.60 5.85
C THR A 120 8.25 -11.58 5.23
N LEU A 121 8.39 -11.47 3.90
CA LEU A 121 9.70 -11.38 3.24
C LEU A 121 10.54 -10.20 3.77
N LEU A 122 9.89 -9.13 4.21
CA LEU A 122 10.54 -7.97 4.82
C LEU A 122 11.36 -8.35 6.06
N PHE A 123 10.94 -9.39 6.80
CA PHE A 123 11.54 -9.82 8.06
C PHE A 123 12.63 -10.88 7.90
N ALA A 124 13.00 -11.23 6.66
CA ALA A 124 14.05 -12.22 6.39
C ALA A 124 15.44 -11.80 6.91
N ASP A 125 15.69 -10.49 7.06
CA ASP A 125 16.90 -9.91 7.64
C ASP A 125 16.52 -8.76 8.58
N LEU A 126 16.28 -9.10 9.83
CA LEU A 126 15.82 -8.14 10.85
C LEU A 126 16.88 -7.09 11.20
N ASP A 127 18.16 -7.43 11.14
CA ASP A 127 19.22 -6.48 11.46
C ASP A 127 19.36 -5.43 10.35
N ARG A 128 19.24 -5.84 9.11
CA ARG A 128 19.18 -4.92 7.97
C ARG A 128 17.94 -4.04 8.05
N LEU A 129 16.79 -4.61 8.35
CA LEU A 129 15.55 -3.85 8.52
C LEU A 129 15.67 -2.82 9.63
N ALA A 130 16.22 -3.20 10.79
CA ALA A 130 16.43 -2.30 11.92
C ALA A 130 17.33 -1.11 11.55
N ARG A 131 18.40 -1.34 10.78
CA ARG A 131 19.26 -0.25 10.28
C ARG A 131 18.51 0.70 9.34
N ILE A 132 17.65 0.16 8.48
CA ILE A 132 16.84 0.98 7.53
C ILE A 132 15.87 1.87 8.30
N VAL A 133 15.05 1.30 9.18
CA VAL A 133 14.00 2.05 9.90
C VAL A 133 14.54 2.87 11.07
N GLY A 134 15.76 2.59 11.52
CA GLY A 134 16.45 3.34 12.58
C GLY A 134 17.10 4.65 12.11
N ASN A 135 17.12 4.93 10.81
CA ASN A 135 17.70 6.15 10.28
C ASN A 135 16.76 7.35 10.53
N ALA A 136 17.14 8.23 11.45
CA ALA A 136 16.35 9.41 11.81
C ALA A 136 16.31 10.50 10.73
N GLU A 137 17.35 10.60 9.89
CA GLU A 137 17.42 11.59 8.80
C GLU A 137 16.55 11.21 7.62
N ARG A 138 16.30 9.89 7.44
CA ARG A 138 15.48 9.32 6.37
C ARG A 138 14.45 8.36 6.96
N PRO A 139 13.44 8.88 7.68
CA PRO A 139 12.49 8.05 8.38
C PRO A 139 11.66 7.19 7.41
N VAL A 140 11.55 5.92 7.72
CA VAL A 140 10.78 4.93 6.94
C VAL A 140 9.76 4.28 7.85
N ILE A 141 8.52 4.16 7.37
CA ILE A 141 7.48 3.37 8.02
C ILE A 141 6.86 2.37 7.05
N PHE A 142 6.48 1.24 7.58
CA PHE A 142 5.75 0.20 6.85
C PHE A 142 4.31 0.15 7.32
N VAL A 143 3.37 0.13 6.37
CA VAL A 143 1.94 0.03 6.65
C VAL A 143 1.41 -1.24 6.01
N PHE A 144 0.97 -2.16 6.85
CA PHE A 144 0.35 -3.41 6.43
C PHE A 144 -1.17 -3.34 6.57
N SER A 145 -1.87 -4.03 5.69
CA SER A 145 -3.29 -4.35 5.84
C SER A 145 -3.62 -5.62 5.07
N GLY A 146 -4.71 -6.27 5.43
CA GLY A 146 -5.15 -7.47 4.72
C GLY A 146 -5.85 -8.45 5.65
N LYS A 147 -6.30 -9.56 5.07
CA LYS A 147 -6.99 -10.64 5.79
C LYS A 147 -6.37 -11.97 5.38
N ALA A 148 -6.28 -12.90 6.33
CA ALA A 148 -6.05 -14.31 6.05
C ALA A 148 -7.40 -15.03 5.92
N HIS A 149 -7.46 -16.08 5.11
CA HIS A 149 -8.63 -16.94 5.12
C HIS A 149 -8.66 -17.74 6.45
N PRO A 150 -9.81 -17.90 7.10
CA PRO A 150 -9.90 -18.62 8.39
C PRO A 150 -9.33 -20.03 8.39
N ALA A 151 -9.36 -20.72 7.24
CA ALA A 151 -8.78 -22.05 7.08
C ALA A 151 -7.31 -22.04 6.60
N ASP A 152 -6.71 -20.86 6.36
CA ASP A 152 -5.31 -20.73 5.94
C ASP A 152 -4.43 -20.42 7.18
N THR A 153 -4.01 -21.49 7.86
CA THR A 153 -3.17 -21.37 9.06
C THR A 153 -1.85 -20.66 8.77
N GLN A 154 -1.23 -20.91 7.63
CA GLN A 154 0.02 -20.23 7.25
C GLN A 154 -0.21 -18.73 7.01
N GLY A 155 -1.34 -18.35 6.40
CA GLY A 155 -1.71 -16.94 6.25
C GLY A 155 -1.96 -16.26 7.58
N ILE A 156 -2.58 -16.95 8.55
CA ILE A 156 -2.79 -16.48 9.91
C ILE A 156 -1.45 -16.30 10.63
N ASP A 157 -0.54 -17.27 10.54
CA ASP A 157 0.79 -17.19 11.15
C ASP A 157 1.60 -15.99 10.63
N MET A 158 1.55 -15.74 9.32
CA MET A 158 2.20 -14.58 8.71
C MET A 158 1.61 -13.25 9.20
N LEU A 159 0.29 -13.18 9.38
CA LEU A 159 -0.36 -12.00 9.94
C LEU A 159 0.09 -11.77 11.39
N GLN A 160 0.10 -12.81 12.20
CA GLN A 160 0.59 -12.75 13.58
C GLN A 160 2.07 -12.36 13.65
N GLU A 161 2.89 -12.81 12.70
CA GLU A 161 4.30 -12.42 12.59
C GLU A 161 4.45 -10.91 12.38
N VAL A 162 3.65 -10.31 11.47
CA VAL A 162 3.63 -8.85 11.29
C VAL A 162 3.28 -8.12 12.59
N ILE A 163 2.25 -8.60 13.31
CA ILE A 163 1.85 -7.99 14.60
C ILE A 163 2.95 -8.14 15.65
N ARG A 164 3.63 -9.29 15.73
CA ARG A 164 4.76 -9.46 16.65
C ARG A 164 5.87 -8.45 16.38
N HIS A 165 6.22 -8.23 15.11
CA HIS A 165 7.23 -7.24 14.74
C HIS A 165 6.77 -5.80 14.98
N MET A 166 5.48 -5.50 14.85
CA MET A 166 4.92 -4.19 15.20
C MET A 166 5.11 -3.87 16.68
N LEU A 167 5.11 -4.89 17.56
CA LEU A 167 5.32 -4.77 19.00
C LEU A 167 6.79 -4.93 19.43
N ASP A 168 7.70 -5.35 18.54
CA ASP A 168 9.13 -5.49 18.81
C ASP A 168 9.75 -4.10 19.06
N PRO A 169 10.50 -3.88 20.14
CA PRO A 169 11.13 -2.59 20.45
C PRO A 169 11.98 -2.02 19.31
N ARG A 170 12.59 -2.86 18.48
CA ARG A 170 13.41 -2.43 17.32
C ARG A 170 12.57 -1.77 16.21
N PHE A 171 11.29 -2.14 16.12
CA PHE A 171 10.38 -1.73 15.04
C PHE A 171 9.18 -0.94 15.55
N PHE A 172 9.12 -0.67 16.84
CA PHE A 172 8.02 0.06 17.44
C PHE A 172 7.88 1.46 16.83
N GLY A 173 6.70 1.81 16.37
CA GLY A 173 6.46 3.05 15.63
C GLY A 173 7.01 3.08 14.19
N LYS A 174 7.54 1.95 13.69
CA LYS A 174 8.05 1.82 12.31
C LYS A 174 7.21 0.86 11.46
N ILE A 175 6.46 -0.03 12.10
CA ILE A 175 5.55 -0.96 11.45
C ILE A 175 4.14 -0.69 11.99
N PHE A 176 3.18 -0.55 11.10
CA PHE A 176 1.77 -0.32 11.41
C PHE A 176 0.91 -1.36 10.72
N PHE A 177 -0.18 -1.75 11.35
CA PHE A 177 -1.18 -2.64 10.76
C PHE A 177 -2.56 -1.98 10.83
N ILE A 178 -3.21 -1.84 9.68
CA ILE A 178 -4.60 -1.38 9.59
C ILE A 178 -5.50 -2.60 9.58
N GLU A 179 -6.32 -2.74 10.63
CA GLU A 179 -7.32 -3.80 10.73
C GLU A 179 -8.49 -3.57 9.74
N ASP A 180 -9.33 -4.56 9.60
CA ASP A 180 -10.56 -4.49 8.79
C ASP A 180 -10.40 -4.02 7.34
N TYR A 181 -9.36 -4.57 6.67
CA TYR A 181 -9.12 -4.25 5.27
C TYR A 181 -10.40 -4.35 4.43
N ASN A 182 -10.80 -3.22 3.87
CA ASN A 182 -11.98 -3.04 3.05
C ASN A 182 -11.66 -2.07 1.88
N LEU A 183 -12.68 -1.72 1.09
CA LEU A 183 -12.49 -0.85 -0.06
C LEU A 183 -12.02 0.57 0.32
N ALA A 184 -12.49 1.12 1.44
CA ALA A 184 -12.06 2.45 1.90
C ALA A 184 -10.59 2.45 2.32
N VAL A 185 -10.15 1.45 3.11
CA VAL A 185 -8.74 1.26 3.48
C VAL A 185 -7.88 1.01 2.24
N SER A 186 -8.36 0.20 1.29
CA SER A 186 -7.64 -0.05 0.03
C SER A 186 -7.38 1.24 -0.75
N ARG A 187 -8.41 2.09 -0.91
CA ARG A 187 -8.28 3.40 -1.57
C ARG A 187 -7.28 4.28 -0.87
N LEU A 188 -7.42 4.42 0.45
CA LEU A 188 -6.56 5.26 1.26
C LEU A 188 -5.08 4.85 1.16
N MET A 189 -4.80 3.55 1.21
CA MET A 189 -3.43 3.04 1.13
C MET A 189 -2.81 3.23 -0.25
N VAL A 190 -3.53 2.93 -1.35
CA VAL A 190 -2.98 3.11 -2.70
C VAL A 190 -2.80 4.58 -3.08
N GLN A 191 -3.52 5.48 -2.41
CA GLN A 191 -3.38 6.92 -2.58
C GLN A 191 -2.24 7.50 -1.73
N GLY A 192 -2.04 7.00 -0.51
CA GLY A 192 -1.16 7.62 0.48
C GLY A 192 0.23 6.99 0.64
N CYS A 193 0.46 5.75 0.17
CA CYS A 193 1.78 5.13 0.23
C CYS A 193 2.70 5.68 -0.86
N ASP A 194 3.97 5.89 -0.53
CA ASP A 194 5.00 6.31 -1.49
C ASP A 194 5.56 5.12 -2.28
N VAL A 195 5.61 3.95 -1.65
CA VAL A 195 6.08 2.70 -2.27
C VAL A 195 5.08 1.59 -1.97
N TRP A 196 4.83 0.74 -2.96
CA TRP A 196 3.93 -0.40 -2.82
C TRP A 196 4.70 -1.71 -2.94
N LEU A 197 4.67 -2.52 -1.89
CA LEU A 197 5.29 -3.84 -1.90
C LEU A 197 4.42 -4.85 -2.63
N ASN A 198 4.94 -5.37 -3.73
CA ASN A 198 4.31 -6.40 -4.53
C ASN A 198 5.31 -7.53 -4.80
N THR A 199 5.41 -8.47 -3.87
CA THR A 199 6.48 -9.48 -3.78
C THR A 199 5.99 -10.93 -3.97
N PRO A 200 5.07 -11.26 -4.90
CA PRO A 200 4.58 -12.61 -5.04
C PRO A 200 5.66 -13.55 -5.58
N ARG A 201 5.53 -14.84 -5.26
CA ARG A 201 6.38 -15.89 -5.85
C ARG A 201 5.90 -16.19 -7.27
N ARG A 202 6.80 -16.12 -8.23
CA ARG A 202 6.53 -16.56 -9.61
C ARG A 202 6.38 -18.07 -9.66
N PRO A 203 5.44 -18.62 -10.46
CA PRO A 203 4.43 -18.00 -11.32
C PRO A 203 3.04 -17.88 -10.67
N TYR A 204 2.93 -17.88 -9.33
CA TYR A 204 1.66 -18.03 -8.60
C TYR A 204 0.75 -16.78 -8.64
N GLU A 205 1.24 -15.64 -9.08
CA GLU A 205 0.43 -14.42 -9.26
C GLU A 205 0.25 -14.16 -10.76
N ALA A 206 -0.93 -14.41 -11.27
CA ALA A 206 -1.24 -14.19 -12.68
C ALA A 206 -1.39 -12.68 -13.01
N CYS A 207 -1.97 -11.92 -12.06
CA CYS A 207 -2.18 -10.48 -12.20
C CYS A 207 -2.31 -9.85 -10.81
N GLY A 208 -1.48 -8.85 -10.51
CA GLY A 208 -1.48 -8.16 -9.22
C GLY A 208 -2.23 -6.83 -9.26
N THR A 209 -3.57 -6.83 -9.28
CA THR A 209 -4.37 -5.60 -9.39
C THR A 209 -4.12 -4.57 -8.29
N SER A 210 -3.63 -4.98 -7.11
CA SER A 210 -3.28 -4.03 -6.05
C SER A 210 -2.18 -3.06 -6.47
N GLY A 211 -1.12 -3.56 -7.12
CA GLY A 211 -0.06 -2.71 -7.67
C GLY A 211 -0.51 -1.86 -8.84
N GLN A 212 -1.47 -2.33 -9.63
CA GLN A 212 -2.01 -1.57 -10.78
C GLN A 212 -2.83 -0.33 -10.38
N LYS A 213 -3.29 -0.27 -9.12
CA LYS A 213 -4.08 0.85 -8.58
C LYS A 213 -3.23 2.04 -8.14
N VAL A 214 -1.95 1.79 -7.90
CA VAL A 214 -1.05 2.80 -7.31
C VAL A 214 -0.64 3.87 -8.32
N PRO A 215 -0.24 3.55 -9.57
CA PRO A 215 0.30 4.53 -10.51
C PRO A 215 -0.63 5.69 -10.86
N VAL A 216 -1.94 5.51 -10.70
CA VAL A 216 -2.92 6.59 -10.96
C VAL A 216 -2.88 7.71 -9.91
N ASN A 217 -2.11 7.52 -8.85
CA ASN A 217 -1.93 8.49 -7.77
C ASN A 217 -0.51 9.08 -7.72
N ALA A 218 0.29 8.85 -8.79
CA ALA A 218 1.69 9.23 -9.01
C ALA A 218 2.70 8.35 -8.31
#